data_733fd5e17b280a826925ae81b2a45ac4
#
_entry.id   733fd5e17b280a826925ae81b2a45ac4
#
_cell.length_a   1.000
_cell.length_b   1.000
_cell.length_c   1.000
_cell.angle_alpha   90.00
_cell.angle_beta   90.00
_cell.angle_gamma   90.00
#
_symmetry.space_group_name_H-M   'P 1'
#
loop_
_entity.id
_entity.type
_entity.pdbx_description
1 polymer ?
#
loop_
_entity_poly.entity_id
_entity_poly.type
_entity_poly.pdbx_seq_one_letter_code
_entity_poly.pdbx_strand_id
1 'polypeptide(L)'
;MSKKLVAYFSASGNTAALAKSLADKAGADIYEIRPSVPYTNADLNWQNKQSRSSVEMSDHSSRPELADTSADIAAYDTIYIGFPVWWYIAPTIINTFLESYDFSGKKIILFATSGGSGFGKTVENLRTSAPNAEIIEGKVNPSAKDIEVLAEMD
;
A
#
# COMPACT_ATOMS: atom_id res chain seq x y z
N MET A 1 -8.34 -2.74 23.20
CA MET A 1 -7.67 -1.77 22.31
C MET A 1 -7.26 -2.48 21.03
N SER A 2 -7.55 -1.86 19.91
CA SER A 2 -7.13 -2.43 18.64
C SER A 2 -5.63 -2.21 18.43
N LYS A 3 -4.96 -3.19 17.85
CA LYS A 3 -3.58 -3.07 17.42
C LYS A 3 -3.56 -2.64 15.97
N LYS A 4 -2.66 -1.74 15.63
CA LYS A 4 -2.54 -1.15 14.31
C LYS A 4 -1.17 -1.43 13.70
N LEU A 5 -1.16 -1.70 12.40
CA LEU A 5 0.05 -1.87 11.62
C LEU A 5 0.02 -0.90 10.44
N VAL A 6 1.14 -0.24 10.17
CA VAL A 6 1.32 0.52 8.94
C VAL A 6 2.24 -0.29 8.03
N ALA A 7 1.67 -0.84 6.96
CA ALA A 7 2.41 -1.56 5.93
C ALA A 7 2.52 -0.67 4.70
N TYR A 8 3.69 -0.61 4.05
CA TYR A 8 3.87 0.29 2.93
C TYR A 8 4.84 -0.27 1.89
N PHE A 9 4.59 0.09 0.64
CA PHE A 9 5.52 -0.09 -0.45
C PHE A 9 5.98 1.29 -0.92
N SER A 10 7.29 1.51 -1.00
CA SER A 10 7.84 2.79 -1.40
C SER A 10 8.94 2.58 -2.45
N ALA A 11 8.72 3.15 -3.63
CA ALA A 11 9.70 3.06 -4.71
C ALA A 11 10.71 4.21 -4.68
N SER A 12 10.29 5.39 -4.22
CA SER A 12 11.10 6.61 -4.25
C SER A 12 11.39 7.21 -2.87
N GLY A 13 10.87 6.60 -1.80
CA GLY A 13 11.05 7.10 -0.44
C GLY A 13 9.95 8.01 0.08
N ASN A 14 9.10 8.54 -0.77
CA ASN A 14 8.03 9.46 -0.34
C ASN A 14 6.98 8.74 0.51
N THR A 15 6.54 7.58 0.07
CA THR A 15 5.57 6.79 0.82
C THR A 15 6.16 6.33 2.16
N ALA A 16 7.44 5.98 2.18
CA ALA A 16 8.11 5.57 3.42
C ALA A 16 8.08 6.68 4.48
N ALA A 17 8.32 7.93 4.08
CA ALA A 17 8.29 9.07 4.99
C ALA A 17 6.90 9.25 5.60
N LEU A 18 5.84 9.16 4.77
CA LEU A 18 4.46 9.26 5.24
C LEU A 18 4.10 8.10 6.17
N ALA A 19 4.55 6.90 5.86
CA ALA A 19 4.29 5.72 6.68
C ALA A 19 4.86 5.88 8.08
N LYS A 20 6.08 6.41 8.19
CA LYS A 20 6.71 6.65 9.49
C LYS A 20 5.94 7.69 10.29
N SER A 21 5.52 8.79 9.65
CA SER A 21 4.72 9.82 10.30
C SER A 21 3.40 9.26 10.82
N LEU A 22 2.72 8.45 10.01
CA LEU A 22 1.45 7.85 10.39
C LEU A 22 1.64 6.85 11.54
N ALA A 23 2.66 6.02 11.47
CA ALA A 23 2.92 5.04 12.53
C ALA A 23 3.19 5.72 13.87
N ASP A 24 3.96 6.82 13.87
CA ASP A 24 4.23 7.58 15.08
C ASP A 24 2.95 8.18 15.66
N LYS A 25 2.10 8.77 14.82
CA LYS A 25 0.86 9.40 15.28
C LYS A 25 -0.17 8.39 15.75
N ALA A 26 -0.25 7.23 15.10
CA ALA A 26 -1.24 6.21 15.43
C ALA A 26 -0.79 5.28 16.56
N GLY A 27 0.48 5.34 16.96
CA GLY A 27 1.04 4.37 17.88
C GLY A 27 1.07 2.97 17.27
N ALA A 28 1.28 2.89 15.96
CA ALA A 28 1.23 1.66 15.19
C ALA A 28 2.63 1.09 14.96
N ASP A 29 2.70 -0.22 14.78
CA ASP A 29 3.90 -0.87 14.28
C ASP A 29 4.05 -0.57 12.78
N ILE A 30 5.24 -0.74 12.24
CA ILE A 30 5.51 -0.45 10.84
C ILE A 30 6.17 -1.65 10.15
N TYR A 31 5.78 -1.90 8.90
CA TYR A 31 6.31 -2.99 8.10
C TYR A 31 6.47 -2.54 6.65
N GLU A 32 7.66 -2.75 6.11
CA GLU A 32 7.92 -2.42 4.70
C GLU A 32 7.58 -3.61 3.80
N ILE A 33 6.69 -3.37 2.82
CA ILE A 33 6.38 -4.34 1.77
C ILE A 33 7.50 -4.22 0.73
N ARG A 34 8.39 -5.21 0.67
CA ARG A 34 9.56 -5.15 -0.21
C ARG A 34 9.44 -6.18 -1.32
N PRO A 35 9.72 -5.79 -2.59
CA PRO A 35 9.83 -6.78 -3.66
C PRO A 35 11.12 -7.60 -3.50
N SER A 36 11.09 -8.86 -3.94
CA SER A 36 12.29 -9.70 -3.91
C SER A 36 13.41 -9.12 -4.78
N VAL A 37 13.02 -8.42 -5.87
CA VAL A 37 13.97 -7.68 -6.71
C VAL A 37 13.60 -6.19 -6.60
N PRO A 38 14.48 -5.36 -5.99
CA PRO A 38 14.19 -3.93 -5.83
C PRO A 38 14.00 -3.20 -7.17
N TYR A 39 13.17 -2.17 -7.16
CA TYR A 39 12.97 -1.35 -8.35
C TYR A 39 14.13 -0.37 -8.53
N THR A 40 14.64 -0.28 -9.76
CA THR A 40 15.65 0.71 -10.13
C THR A 40 14.96 1.93 -10.74
N ASN A 41 15.71 3.01 -10.97
CA ASN A 41 15.18 4.19 -11.66
C ASN A 41 14.65 3.84 -13.06
N ALA A 42 15.36 2.96 -13.77
CA ALA A 42 14.90 2.50 -15.09
C ALA A 42 13.57 1.71 -14.97
N ASP A 43 13.43 0.89 -13.92
CA ASP A 43 12.20 0.13 -13.68
C ASP A 43 11.00 1.05 -13.43
N LEU A 44 11.23 2.24 -12.89
CA LEU A 44 10.18 3.19 -12.53
C LEU A 44 9.88 4.19 -13.64
N ASN A 45 10.54 4.12 -14.78
CA ASN A 45 10.33 5.06 -15.88
C ASN A 45 8.98 4.80 -16.57
N TRP A 46 7.94 5.48 -16.09
CA TRP A 46 6.58 5.32 -16.59
C TRP A 46 6.40 5.77 -18.05
N GLN A 47 7.33 6.55 -18.58
CA GLN A 47 7.31 6.98 -19.98
C GLN A 47 7.81 5.88 -20.92
N ASN A 48 8.52 4.90 -20.42
CA ASN A 48 8.99 3.76 -21.19
C ASN A 48 8.01 2.61 -21.02
N LYS A 49 7.28 2.26 -22.08
CA LYS A 49 6.28 1.18 -22.04
C LYS A 49 6.87 -0.19 -21.76
N GLN A 50 8.18 -0.34 -21.89
CA GLN A 50 8.89 -1.60 -21.64
C GLN A 50 9.55 -1.63 -20.27
N SER A 51 9.43 -0.55 -19.46
CA SER A 51 9.94 -0.55 -18.09
C SER A 51 9.17 -1.56 -17.24
N ARG A 52 9.80 -2.03 -16.16
CA ARG A 52 9.19 -3.02 -15.26
C ARG A 52 7.83 -2.55 -14.74
N SER A 53 7.74 -1.31 -14.24
CA SER A 53 6.48 -0.79 -13.72
C SER A 53 5.40 -0.73 -14.79
N SER A 54 5.75 -0.28 -16.02
CA SER A 54 4.80 -0.23 -17.13
C SER A 54 4.28 -1.60 -17.50
N VAL A 55 5.17 -2.60 -17.57
CA VAL A 55 4.79 -3.97 -17.90
C VAL A 55 3.89 -4.57 -16.82
N GLU A 56 4.27 -4.41 -15.55
CA GLU A 56 3.47 -4.92 -14.44
C GLU A 56 2.09 -4.29 -14.39
N MET A 57 1.99 -2.99 -14.62
CA MET A 57 0.70 -2.28 -14.52
C MET A 57 -0.16 -2.44 -15.76
N SER A 58 0.40 -2.87 -16.89
CA SER A 58 -0.39 -3.19 -18.08
C SER A 58 -1.09 -4.55 -17.96
N ASP A 59 -0.66 -5.36 -16.99
CA ASP A 59 -1.27 -6.67 -16.70
C ASP A 59 -1.64 -6.70 -15.21
N HIS A 60 -2.91 -6.49 -14.90
CA HIS A 60 -3.40 -6.43 -13.52
C HIS A 60 -3.31 -7.79 -12.80
N SER A 61 -3.00 -8.86 -13.50
CA SER A 61 -2.73 -10.17 -12.90
C SER A 61 -1.27 -10.35 -12.48
N SER A 62 -0.40 -9.37 -12.76
CA SER A 62 0.98 -9.40 -12.31
C SER A 62 1.06 -9.53 -10.79
N ARG A 63 1.98 -10.36 -10.30
CA ARG A 63 2.17 -10.55 -8.86
C ARG A 63 3.67 -10.55 -8.56
N PRO A 64 4.28 -9.35 -8.43
CA PRO A 64 5.70 -9.29 -8.05
C PRO A 64 5.93 -10.03 -6.74
N GLU A 65 6.99 -10.81 -6.69
CA GLU A 65 7.31 -11.61 -5.51
C GLU A 65 7.76 -10.71 -4.36
N LEU A 66 7.34 -11.04 -3.14
CA LEU A 66 7.76 -10.34 -1.93
C LEU A 66 9.12 -10.86 -1.46
N ALA A 67 9.96 -9.96 -0.91
CA ALA A 67 11.24 -10.34 -0.32
C ALA A 67 11.06 -11.24 0.90
N ASP A 68 9.99 -11.02 1.66
CA ASP A 68 9.64 -11.86 2.81
C ASP A 68 8.13 -11.83 3.02
N THR A 69 7.64 -12.77 3.85
CA THR A 69 6.23 -12.86 4.22
C THR A 69 6.11 -13.02 5.72
N SER A 70 6.87 -12.21 6.46
CA SER A 70 7.00 -12.32 7.91
C SER A 70 6.12 -11.32 8.68
N ALA A 71 5.25 -10.56 8.02
CA ALA A 71 4.32 -9.67 8.73
C ALA A 71 3.33 -10.50 9.53
N ASP A 72 3.15 -10.15 10.80
CA ASP A 72 2.22 -10.85 11.68
C ASP A 72 0.83 -10.21 11.59
N ILE A 73 0.17 -10.40 10.46
CA ILE A 73 -1.12 -9.77 10.17
C ILE A 73 -2.18 -10.17 11.19
N ALA A 74 -2.13 -11.41 11.66
CA ALA A 74 -3.13 -11.91 12.63
C ALA A 74 -3.14 -11.12 13.94
N ALA A 75 -2.03 -10.47 14.29
CA ALA A 75 -1.92 -9.70 15.53
C ALA A 75 -2.62 -8.33 15.48
N TYR A 76 -3.07 -7.89 14.31
CA TYR A 76 -3.60 -6.54 14.11
C TYR A 76 -5.06 -6.55 13.68
N ASP A 77 -5.81 -5.55 14.14
CA ASP A 77 -7.22 -5.35 13.75
C ASP A 77 -7.34 -4.36 12.60
N THR A 78 -6.48 -3.35 12.59
CA THR A 78 -6.45 -2.30 11.59
C THR A 78 -5.09 -2.26 10.93
N ILE A 79 -5.08 -2.33 9.61
CA ILE A 79 -3.86 -2.28 8.82
C ILE A 79 -3.96 -1.08 7.86
N TYR A 80 -3.06 -0.11 8.03
CA TYR A 80 -2.88 0.95 7.04
C TYR A 80 -1.98 0.42 5.94
N ILE A 81 -2.35 0.65 4.68
CA ILE A 81 -1.52 0.25 3.55
C ILE A 81 -1.20 1.48 2.71
N GLY A 82 0.08 1.77 2.56
CA GLY A 82 0.58 2.92 1.82
C GLY A 82 1.32 2.50 0.56
N PHE A 83 1.16 3.29 -0.51
CA PHE A 83 1.76 3.00 -1.81
C PHE A 83 1.75 4.23 -2.71
N PRO A 84 2.61 4.26 -3.74
CA PRO A 84 2.46 5.25 -4.81
C PRO A 84 1.35 4.78 -5.77
N VAL A 85 0.51 5.71 -6.21
CA VAL A 85 -0.52 5.39 -7.21
C VAL A 85 0.14 5.30 -8.58
N TRP A 86 0.01 4.15 -9.24
CA TRP A 86 0.51 3.91 -10.59
C TRP A 86 -0.67 3.64 -11.52
N TRP A 87 -0.85 4.51 -12.52
CA TRP A 87 -1.96 4.37 -13.49
C TRP A 87 -3.32 4.19 -12.81
N TYR A 88 -3.61 5.04 -11.81
CA TYR A 88 -4.91 5.13 -11.12
C TYR A 88 -5.28 3.92 -10.27
N ILE A 89 -4.33 3.05 -9.94
CA ILE A 89 -4.52 1.96 -8.98
C ILE A 89 -3.23 1.75 -8.17
N ALA A 90 -3.32 0.90 -7.13
CA ALA A 90 -2.13 0.50 -6.38
C ALA A 90 -1.23 -0.37 -7.26
N PRO A 91 0.10 -0.32 -7.07
CA PRO A 91 0.99 -1.26 -7.72
C PRO A 91 0.58 -2.71 -7.41
N THR A 92 0.77 -3.61 -8.36
CA THR A 92 0.32 -5.00 -8.21
C THR A 92 1.02 -5.76 -7.09
N ILE A 93 2.16 -5.25 -6.57
CA ILE A 93 2.78 -5.82 -5.38
C ILE A 93 1.86 -5.73 -4.16
N ILE A 94 0.97 -4.74 -4.10
CA ILE A 94 -0.01 -4.62 -3.02
C ILE A 94 -1.01 -5.78 -3.10
N ASN A 95 -1.43 -6.17 -4.31
CA ASN A 95 -2.26 -7.35 -4.50
C ASN A 95 -1.52 -8.61 -4.01
N THR A 96 -0.22 -8.73 -4.32
CA THR A 96 0.60 -9.84 -3.83
C THR A 96 0.57 -9.89 -2.30
N PHE A 97 0.76 -8.73 -1.66
CA PHE A 97 0.76 -8.63 -0.20
C PHE A 97 -0.59 -9.07 0.39
N LEU A 98 -1.70 -8.56 -0.17
CA LEU A 98 -3.04 -8.92 0.34
C LEU A 98 -3.36 -10.39 0.16
N GLU A 99 -2.85 -10.99 -0.92
CA GLU A 99 -3.10 -12.42 -1.20
C GLU A 99 -2.18 -13.34 -0.40
N SER A 100 -1.10 -12.80 0.20
CA SER A 100 -0.13 -13.59 0.96
C SER A 100 -0.54 -13.85 2.40
N TYR A 101 -1.56 -13.16 2.90
CA TYR A 101 -2.03 -13.24 4.29
C TYR A 101 -3.55 -13.27 4.33
N ASP A 102 -4.10 -13.66 5.48
CA ASP A 102 -5.54 -13.65 5.72
C ASP A 102 -5.95 -12.32 6.36
N PHE A 103 -6.65 -11.49 5.60
CA PHE A 103 -7.16 -10.21 6.06
C PHE A 103 -8.65 -10.26 6.43
N SER A 104 -9.24 -11.44 6.51
CA SER A 104 -10.68 -11.59 6.82
C SER A 104 -11.05 -10.90 8.12
N GLY A 105 -12.11 -10.09 8.09
CA GLY A 105 -12.62 -9.40 9.27
C GLY A 105 -11.78 -8.19 9.69
N LYS A 106 -10.73 -7.84 8.94
CA LYS A 106 -9.85 -6.73 9.29
C LYS A 106 -10.24 -5.48 8.52
N LYS A 107 -9.88 -4.32 9.09
CA LYS A 107 -10.07 -3.03 8.46
C LYS A 107 -8.74 -2.62 7.79
N ILE A 108 -8.81 -2.29 6.52
CA ILE A 108 -7.66 -1.81 5.74
C ILE A 108 -7.92 -0.37 5.36
N ILE A 109 -7.02 0.54 5.76
CA ILE A 109 -7.14 1.97 5.48
C ILE A 109 -6.00 2.35 4.55
N LEU A 110 -6.33 2.91 3.38
CA LEU A 110 -5.35 3.23 2.36
C LEU A 110 -4.83 4.66 2.49
N PHE A 111 -3.54 4.84 2.29
CA PHE A 111 -2.95 6.15 2.05
C PHE A 111 -1.98 6.04 0.89
N ALA A 112 -1.77 7.11 0.16
CA ALA A 112 -1.00 7.01 -1.07
C ALA A 112 -0.25 8.28 -1.38
N THR A 113 0.79 8.15 -2.23
CA THR A 113 1.46 9.29 -2.85
C THR A 113 1.11 9.28 -4.34
N SER A 114 1.00 10.47 -4.92
CA SER A 114 0.63 10.60 -6.32
C SER A 114 1.15 11.90 -6.89
N GLY A 115 1.44 11.90 -8.19
CA GLY A 115 1.83 13.10 -8.92
C GLY A 115 0.64 14.00 -9.32
N GLY A 116 -0.59 13.67 -8.90
CA GLY A 116 -1.76 14.47 -9.22
C GLY A 116 -3.07 13.71 -9.33
N SER A 117 -3.04 12.38 -9.33
CA SER A 117 -4.26 11.57 -9.38
C SER A 117 -4.74 11.23 -7.96
N GLY A 118 -6.02 10.87 -7.83
CA GLY A 118 -6.54 10.26 -6.60
C GLY A 118 -6.36 8.75 -6.62
N PHE A 119 -7.12 8.04 -5.80
CA PHE A 119 -7.06 6.58 -5.73
C PHE A 119 -7.56 5.88 -7.00
N GLY A 120 -8.38 6.54 -7.80
CA GLY A 120 -8.97 5.93 -8.99
C GLY A 120 -9.77 4.68 -8.63
N LYS A 121 -9.44 3.55 -9.24
CA LYS A 121 -10.12 2.27 -9.02
C LYS A 121 -9.40 1.37 -8.02
N THR A 122 -8.54 1.93 -7.18
CA THR A 122 -7.71 1.15 -6.26
C THR A 122 -8.54 0.25 -5.35
N VAL A 123 -9.55 0.79 -4.66
CA VAL A 123 -10.38 -0.01 -3.73
C VAL A 123 -11.05 -1.15 -4.47
N GLU A 124 -11.65 -0.87 -5.62
CA GLU A 124 -12.32 -1.87 -6.45
C GLU A 124 -11.36 -3.00 -6.85
N ASN A 125 -10.15 -2.62 -7.27
CA ASN A 125 -9.11 -3.58 -7.66
C ASN A 125 -8.64 -4.42 -6.46
N LEU A 126 -8.38 -3.79 -5.31
CA LEU A 126 -7.85 -4.49 -4.14
C LEU A 126 -8.88 -5.41 -3.49
N ARG A 127 -10.17 -5.15 -3.65
CA ARG A 127 -11.21 -6.05 -3.11
C ARG A 127 -11.12 -7.45 -3.70
N THR A 128 -10.63 -7.59 -4.91
CA THR A 128 -10.44 -8.92 -5.52
C THR A 128 -9.38 -9.73 -4.81
N SER A 129 -8.42 -9.06 -4.17
CA SER A 129 -7.30 -9.72 -3.46
C SER A 129 -7.59 -9.94 -1.99
N ALA A 130 -8.54 -9.19 -1.41
CA ALA A 130 -8.93 -9.32 0.01
C ALA A 130 -10.44 -9.13 0.14
N PRO A 131 -11.25 -10.08 -0.38
CA PRO A 131 -12.70 -9.88 -0.48
C PRO A 131 -13.42 -9.86 0.87
N ASN A 132 -12.82 -10.39 1.92
CA ASN A 132 -13.44 -10.48 3.24
C ASN A 132 -12.92 -9.41 4.20
N ALA A 133 -12.12 -8.46 3.73
CA ALA A 133 -11.66 -7.32 4.51
C ALA A 133 -12.48 -6.08 4.17
N GLU A 134 -12.56 -5.15 5.12
CA GLU A 134 -13.16 -3.83 4.88
C GLU A 134 -12.05 -2.90 4.40
N ILE A 135 -12.13 -2.42 3.16
CA ILE A 135 -11.12 -1.54 2.56
C ILE A 135 -11.68 -0.13 2.47
N ILE A 136 -11.00 0.81 3.10
CA ILE A 136 -11.43 2.21 3.20
C ILE A 136 -10.40 3.10 2.52
N GLU A 137 -10.85 4.00 1.64
CA GLU A 137 -9.99 5.04 1.09
C GLU A 137 -9.67 6.05 2.20
N GLY A 138 -8.38 6.24 2.46
CA GLY A 138 -7.92 7.27 3.36
C GLY A 138 -7.61 8.56 2.60
N LYS A 139 -6.32 8.88 2.46
CA LYS A 139 -5.88 10.12 1.82
C LYS A 139 -4.78 9.88 0.80
N VAL A 140 -4.80 10.67 -0.28
CA VAL A 140 -3.69 10.77 -1.23
C VAL A 140 -2.88 12.02 -0.89
N ASN A 141 -1.57 11.89 -0.85
CA ASN A 141 -0.65 12.97 -0.47
C ASN A 141 -1.08 13.65 0.84
N PRO A 142 -1.25 12.88 1.94
CA PRO A 142 -1.80 13.44 3.16
C PRO A 142 -0.92 14.54 3.74
N SER A 143 -1.56 15.63 4.19
CA SER A 143 -0.91 16.69 4.96
C SER A 143 -0.69 16.21 6.40
N ALA A 144 0.03 17.01 7.21
CA ALA A 144 0.19 16.71 8.63
C ALA A 144 -1.16 16.55 9.33
N LYS A 145 -2.13 17.39 8.98
CA LYS A 145 -3.49 17.31 9.55
C LYS A 145 -4.20 16.04 9.08
N ASP A 146 -4.03 15.66 7.81
CA ASP A 146 -4.61 14.42 7.27
C ASP A 146 -4.04 13.19 7.99
N ILE A 147 -2.74 13.22 8.32
CA ILE A 147 -2.09 12.13 9.06
C ILE A 147 -2.74 11.99 10.45
N GLU A 148 -3.04 13.11 11.12
CA GLU A 148 -3.73 13.07 12.41
C GLU A 148 -5.11 12.43 12.29
N VAL A 149 -5.86 12.75 11.23
CA VAL A 149 -7.18 12.18 10.98
C VAL A 149 -7.07 10.69 10.71
N LEU A 150 -6.13 10.29 9.86
CA LEU A 150 -5.90 8.87 9.55
C LEU A 150 -5.53 8.08 10.82
N ALA A 151 -4.70 8.65 11.68
CA ALA A 151 -4.24 7.98 12.89
C ALA A 151 -5.37 7.66 13.86
N GLU A 152 -6.48 8.39 13.80
CA GLU A 152 -7.64 8.19 14.66
C GLU A 152 -8.66 7.22 14.09
N MET A 153 -8.51 6.83 12.83
CA MET A 153 -9.41 5.86 12.19
C MET A 153 -9.10 4.44 12.68
N ASP A 154 -10.13 3.68 13.06
CA ASP A 154 -10.00 2.24 13.31
C ASP A 154 -11.35 1.51 13.31
#